data_8ec020ab2587c0f3376de9143f5a0566
#
_entry.id   8ec020ab2587c0f3376de9143f5a0566
#
_cell.length_a   1.000
_cell.length_b   1.000
_cell.length_c   1.000
_cell.angle_alpha   90.00
_cell.angle_beta   90.00
_cell.angle_gamma   90.00
#
_symmetry.space_group_name_H-M   'P 1'
#
loop_
_entity.id
_entity.type
_entity.pdbx_description
1 polymer ?
#
loop_
_entity_poly.entity_id
_entity_poly.type
_entity_poly.pdbx_seq_one_letter_code
_entity_poly.pdbx_strand_id
1 'polypeptide(L)'
;MEQAELEKKLGEMKAPRVTEESIKAKIDRVDYMSMATPSGGMGTLCVISMKNGWISTGFSAPASKSNFDPAVGEHYSYQKAFEPLWQLEGYLLKESLSKDK
;
A
#
# COMPACT_ATOMS: atom_id res chain seq x y z
N MET A 1 -8.08 -5.54 19.76
CA MET A 1 -7.08 -6.61 19.64
C MET A 1 -5.71 -5.96 19.45
N GLU A 2 -4.75 -6.38 20.24
CA GLU A 2 -3.40 -5.88 20.10
C GLU A 2 -2.72 -6.47 18.88
N GLN A 3 -1.75 -5.74 18.35
CA GLN A 3 -1.02 -6.15 17.15
C GLN A 3 -0.36 -7.53 17.31
N ALA A 4 0.26 -7.78 18.47
CA ALA A 4 0.92 -9.06 18.72
C ALA A 4 -0.06 -10.23 18.72
N GLU A 5 -1.24 -10.05 19.31
CA GLU A 5 -2.28 -11.08 19.30
C GLU A 5 -2.80 -11.34 17.89
N LEU A 6 -2.98 -10.27 17.11
CA LEU A 6 -3.42 -10.38 15.73
C LEU A 6 -2.41 -11.15 14.89
N GLU A 7 -1.14 -10.81 15.01
CA GLU A 7 -0.08 -11.49 14.26
C GLU A 7 0.02 -12.96 14.62
N LYS A 8 -0.13 -13.30 15.91
CA LYS A 8 -0.12 -14.68 16.33
C LYS A 8 -1.26 -15.47 15.73
N LYS A 9 -2.48 -14.91 15.79
CA LYS A 9 -3.66 -15.57 15.23
C LYS A 9 -3.54 -15.75 13.72
N LEU A 10 -3.03 -14.73 13.01
CA LEU A 10 -2.83 -14.81 11.58
C LEU A 10 -1.79 -15.88 11.22
N GLY A 11 -0.73 -16.01 12.01
CA GLY A 11 0.30 -17.03 11.80
C GLY A 11 -0.22 -18.45 12.00
N GLU A 12 -1.28 -18.62 12.77
CA GLU A 12 -1.90 -19.94 13.01
C GLU A 12 -2.88 -20.34 11.92
N MET A 13 -3.28 -19.41 11.06
CA MET A 13 -4.20 -19.69 9.97
C MET A 13 -3.51 -20.45 8.86
N LYS A 14 -4.04 -21.61 8.50
CA LYS A 14 -3.44 -22.49 7.48
C LYS A 14 -4.12 -22.37 6.11
N ALA A 15 -5.32 -21.81 6.07
CA ALA A 15 -6.00 -21.59 4.79
C ALA A 15 -5.32 -20.45 4.02
N PRO A 16 -5.39 -20.49 2.68
CA PRO A 16 -4.82 -19.41 1.88
C PRO A 16 -5.39 -18.04 2.25
N ARG A 17 -4.54 -17.05 2.33
CA ARG A 17 -4.95 -15.67 2.60
C ARG A 17 -3.94 -14.69 2.01
N VAL A 18 -4.39 -13.46 1.80
CA VAL A 18 -3.49 -12.39 1.38
C VAL A 18 -2.71 -11.90 2.59
N THR A 19 -1.41 -11.74 2.42
CA THR A 19 -0.54 -11.17 3.45
C THR A 19 0.17 -9.94 2.89
N GLU A 20 0.67 -9.08 3.78
CA GLU A 20 1.47 -7.94 3.36
C GLU A 20 2.66 -8.41 2.54
N GLU A 21 3.31 -9.49 2.98
CA GLU A 21 4.46 -10.05 2.29
C GLU A 21 4.10 -10.55 0.89
N SER A 22 2.93 -11.18 0.73
CA SER A 22 2.50 -11.67 -0.57
C SER A 22 2.24 -10.52 -1.55
N ILE A 23 1.74 -9.40 -1.05
CA ILE A 23 1.55 -8.21 -1.87
C ILE A 23 2.90 -7.62 -2.26
N LYS A 24 3.81 -7.45 -1.29
CA LYS A 24 5.13 -6.90 -1.55
C LYS A 24 5.91 -7.73 -2.57
N ALA A 25 5.73 -9.04 -2.56
CA ALA A 25 6.40 -9.91 -3.53
C ALA A 25 5.97 -9.63 -4.97
N LYS A 26 4.82 -9.01 -5.19
CA LYS A 26 4.31 -8.66 -6.52
C LYS A 26 4.67 -7.25 -6.94
N ILE A 27 5.31 -6.46 -6.08
CA ILE A 27 5.73 -5.11 -6.41
C ILE A 27 7.02 -5.16 -7.23
N ASP A 28 7.02 -4.48 -8.36
CA ASP A 28 8.20 -4.33 -9.20
C ASP A 28 9.04 -3.14 -8.74
N ARG A 29 8.40 -1.98 -8.53
CA ARG A 29 9.11 -0.77 -8.16
C ARG A 29 8.20 0.19 -7.40
N VAL A 30 8.81 0.95 -6.49
CA VAL A 30 8.13 2.03 -5.77
C VAL A 30 8.89 3.32 -6.05
N ASP A 31 8.19 4.33 -6.54
CA ASP A 31 8.76 5.63 -6.83
C ASP A 31 8.05 6.71 -6.01
N TYR A 32 8.81 7.74 -5.64
CA TYR A 32 8.28 8.89 -4.91
C TYR A 32 8.61 10.16 -5.67
N MET A 33 7.66 11.10 -5.65
CA MET A 33 7.83 12.38 -6.30
C MET A 33 7.29 13.48 -5.39
N SER A 34 8.10 14.50 -5.14
CA SER A 34 7.64 15.68 -4.41
C SER A 34 6.98 16.63 -5.40
N MET A 35 5.83 17.14 -5.03
CA MET A 35 5.05 18.01 -5.91
C MET A 35 4.61 19.27 -5.17
N ALA A 36 4.75 20.42 -5.83
CA ALA A 36 4.21 21.65 -5.29
C ALA A 36 2.68 21.65 -5.44
N THR A 37 2.00 22.12 -4.41
CA THR A 37 0.54 22.26 -4.44
C THR A 37 0.17 23.69 -4.83
N PRO A 38 -1.04 23.91 -5.38
CA PRO A 38 -1.46 25.26 -5.75
C PRO A 38 -1.43 26.29 -4.62
N SER A 39 -1.58 25.84 -3.37
CA SER A 39 -1.55 26.72 -2.20
C SER A 39 -0.12 27.07 -1.75
N GLY A 40 0.91 26.59 -2.45
CA GLY A 40 2.30 26.89 -2.13
C GLY A 40 2.98 25.90 -1.20
N GLY A 41 2.29 24.82 -0.86
CA GLY A 41 2.89 23.74 -0.07
C GLY A 41 3.52 22.67 -0.95
N MET A 42 3.99 21.61 -0.30
CA MET A 42 4.56 20.44 -0.98
C MET A 42 3.81 19.19 -0.55
N GLY A 43 3.66 18.26 -1.48
CA GLY A 43 3.12 16.94 -1.20
C GLY A 43 4.02 15.87 -1.78
N THR A 44 3.76 14.62 -1.41
CA THR A 44 4.51 13.47 -1.91
C THR A 44 3.57 12.52 -2.62
N LEU A 45 3.90 12.18 -3.85
CA LEU A 45 3.20 11.17 -4.63
C LEU A 45 4.00 9.87 -4.57
N CYS A 46 3.35 8.78 -4.20
CA CYS A 46 3.94 7.45 -4.28
C CYS A 46 3.31 6.71 -5.45
N VAL A 47 4.14 6.10 -6.27
CA VAL A 47 3.70 5.26 -7.39
C VAL A 47 4.23 3.85 -7.16
N ILE A 48 3.32 2.90 -6.98
CA ILE A 48 3.68 1.49 -6.86
C ILE A 48 3.37 0.82 -8.19
N SER A 49 4.42 0.25 -8.80
CA SER A 49 4.30 -0.48 -10.07
C SER A 49 4.36 -1.96 -9.76
N MET A 50 3.31 -2.69 -10.11
CA MET A 50 3.25 -4.13 -9.88
C MET A 50 3.91 -4.88 -11.04
N LYS A 51 4.34 -6.09 -10.79
CA LYS A 51 5.00 -6.92 -11.82
C LYS A 51 4.14 -7.19 -13.04
N ASN A 52 2.82 -7.18 -12.87
CA ASN A 52 1.91 -7.35 -14.00
C ASN A 52 1.60 -6.05 -14.75
N GLY A 53 2.23 -4.95 -14.35
CA GLY A 53 2.02 -3.63 -14.97
C GLY A 53 0.94 -2.77 -14.33
N TRP A 54 0.24 -3.28 -13.32
CA TRP A 54 -0.76 -2.47 -12.62
C TRP A 54 -0.08 -1.36 -11.83
N ILE A 55 -0.69 -0.18 -11.80
CA ILE A 55 -0.16 0.99 -11.10
C ILE A 55 -1.13 1.40 -9.99
N SER A 56 -0.60 1.56 -8.79
CA SER A 56 -1.36 2.13 -7.68
C SER A 56 -0.64 3.36 -7.17
N THR A 57 -1.39 4.41 -6.84
CA THR A 57 -0.80 5.67 -6.40
C THR A 57 -1.40 6.12 -5.08
N GLY A 58 -0.62 6.91 -4.35
CA GLY A 58 -1.08 7.56 -3.13
C GLY A 58 -0.43 8.92 -3.00
N PHE A 59 -1.18 9.90 -2.57
CA PHE A 59 -0.68 11.26 -2.39
C PHE A 59 -0.88 11.69 -0.94
N SER A 60 0.13 12.33 -0.38
CA SER A 60 0.09 12.84 0.99
C SER A 60 0.68 14.24 1.04
N ALA A 61 0.01 15.15 1.75
CA ALA A 61 0.52 16.49 1.98
C ALA A 61 0.12 16.93 3.38
N PRO A 62 1.00 17.64 4.10
CA PRO A 62 0.65 18.16 5.43
C PRO A 62 -0.33 19.31 5.31
N ALA A 63 -1.13 19.52 6.35
CA ALA A 63 -2.07 20.64 6.38
C ALA A 63 -1.33 21.99 6.39
N SER A 64 -0.17 22.02 7.02
CA SER A 64 0.68 23.23 7.06
C SER A 64 1.95 22.95 6.28
N LYS A 65 2.29 23.84 5.33
CA LYS A 65 3.50 23.67 4.51
C LYS A 65 4.78 23.66 5.34
N SER A 66 4.77 24.25 6.53
CA SER A 66 5.93 24.24 7.42
C SER A 66 6.19 22.86 8.04
N ASN A 67 5.21 21.96 7.97
CA ASN A 67 5.34 20.61 8.48
C ASN A 67 5.74 19.59 7.42
N PHE A 68 6.09 20.05 6.22
CA PHE A 68 6.51 19.12 5.18
C PHE A 68 7.84 18.47 5.54
N ASP A 69 7.85 17.13 5.52
CA ASP A 69 9.03 16.31 5.76
C ASP A 69 9.00 15.19 4.73
N PRO A 70 10.03 15.09 3.86
CA PRO A 70 10.03 14.08 2.81
C PRO A 70 9.85 12.65 3.32
N ALA A 71 10.49 12.29 4.43
CA ALA A 71 10.39 10.94 4.98
C ALA A 71 8.96 10.63 5.45
N VAL A 72 8.32 11.59 6.10
CA VAL A 72 6.93 11.44 6.56
C VAL A 72 5.99 11.36 5.36
N GLY A 73 6.23 12.19 4.34
CA GLY A 73 5.44 12.18 3.12
C GLY A 73 5.54 10.83 2.40
N GLU A 74 6.74 10.27 2.32
CA GLU A 74 6.94 8.95 1.72
C GLU A 74 6.17 7.87 2.49
N HIS A 75 6.25 7.92 3.81
CA HIS A 75 5.55 6.92 4.65
C HIS A 75 4.04 6.93 4.39
N TYR A 76 3.41 8.09 4.46
CA TYR A 76 1.95 8.18 4.32
C TYR A 76 1.49 7.99 2.87
N SER A 77 2.23 8.49 1.90
CA SER A 77 1.88 8.28 0.50
C SER A 77 1.99 6.80 0.11
N TYR A 78 2.99 6.11 0.65
CA TYR A 78 3.13 4.66 0.44
C TYR A 78 1.94 3.90 1.04
N GLN A 79 1.53 4.24 2.27
CA GLN A 79 0.37 3.60 2.88
C GLN A 79 -0.89 3.77 2.01
N LYS A 80 -1.10 4.96 1.47
CA LYS A 80 -2.26 5.23 0.61
C LYS A 80 -2.19 4.48 -0.71
N ALA A 81 -1.01 4.33 -1.28
CA ALA A 81 -0.83 3.59 -2.52
C ALA A 81 -0.96 2.08 -2.29
N PHE A 82 -0.55 1.60 -1.13
CA PHE A 82 -0.57 0.18 -0.79
C PHE A 82 -1.97 -0.32 -0.43
N GLU A 83 -2.77 0.50 0.23
CA GLU A 83 -4.09 0.11 0.74
C GLU A 83 -5.00 -0.55 -0.30
N PRO A 84 -5.16 0.01 -1.52
CA PRO A 84 -6.01 -0.62 -2.52
C PRO A 84 -5.54 -2.00 -2.96
N LEU A 85 -4.26 -2.31 -2.78
CA LEU A 85 -3.70 -3.60 -3.20
C LEU A 85 -4.24 -4.76 -2.38
N TRP A 86 -4.59 -4.52 -1.12
CA TRP A 86 -5.23 -5.54 -0.29
C TRP A 86 -6.51 -6.05 -0.94
N GLN A 87 -7.35 -5.12 -1.38
CA GLN A 87 -8.63 -5.46 -1.97
C GLN A 87 -8.47 -6.17 -3.31
N LEU A 88 -7.55 -5.68 -4.13
CA LEU A 88 -7.28 -6.29 -5.44
C LEU A 88 -6.76 -7.71 -5.28
N GLU A 89 -5.80 -7.93 -4.38
CA GLU A 89 -5.26 -9.26 -4.14
C GLU A 89 -6.28 -10.19 -3.49
N GLY A 90 -7.11 -9.64 -2.62
CA GLY A 90 -8.20 -10.41 -2.03
C GLY A 90 -9.18 -10.92 -3.08
N TYR A 91 -9.53 -10.06 -4.02
CA TYR A 91 -10.41 -10.46 -5.11
C TYR A 91 -9.77 -11.54 -5.97
N LEU A 92 -8.48 -11.39 -6.31
CA LEU A 92 -7.76 -12.42 -7.09
C LEU A 92 -7.73 -13.75 -6.38
N LEU A 93 -7.47 -13.74 -5.07
CA LEU A 93 -7.45 -14.98 -4.30
C LEU A 93 -8.83 -15.61 -4.27
N LYS A 94 -9.88 -14.81 -4.07
CA LYS A 94 -11.24 -15.33 -4.06
C LYS A 94 -11.60 -15.98 -5.39
N GLU A 95 -11.20 -15.35 -6.48
CA GLU A 95 -11.45 -15.88 -7.82
C GLU A 95 -10.74 -17.23 -8.02
N SER A 96 -9.49 -17.31 -7.58
CA SER A 96 -8.71 -18.55 -7.66
C SER A 96 -9.35 -19.67 -6.85
N LEU A 97 -9.75 -19.38 -5.60
CA LEU A 97 -10.37 -20.37 -4.72
C LEU A 97 -11.71 -20.86 -5.27
N SER A 98 -12.46 -19.99 -5.95
CA SER A 98 -13.77 -20.39 -6.48
C SER A 98 -13.63 -21.31 -7.68
N LYS A 99 -12.50 -21.28 -8.40
CA LYS A 99 -12.25 -22.18 -9.53
C LYS A 99 -11.82 -23.57 -9.08
N ASP A 100 -11.34 -23.71 -7.85
CA ASP A 100 -10.84 -24.97 -7.32
C ASP A 100 -11.93 -25.87 -6.74
N LYS A 101 -13.20 -25.49 -6.88
CA LYS A 101 -14.33 -26.30 -6.39
C LYS A 101 -14.74 -27.37 -7.38
#